data_dc6889b7ba7c8bcf9b6c839871c6553a
#
_entry.id   dc6889b7ba7c8bcf9b6c839871c6553a
#
_cell.length_a   1.000
_cell.length_b   1.000
_cell.length_c   1.000
_cell.angle_alpha   90.00
_cell.angle_beta   90.00
_cell.angle_gamma   90.00
#
_symmetry.space_group_name_H-M   'P 1'
#
loop_
_entity.id
_entity.type
_entity.pdbx_description
1 polymer ?
#
loop_
_entity_poly.entity_id
_entity_poly.type
_entity_poly.pdbx_seq_one_letter_code
_entity_poly.pdbx_strand_id
1 'polypeptide(L)'
;IAQNVTFVVQKNIKNLFSNEIPNLSIETIKDCKNKKFDFKIALGSLIKFFFKENLNKNENLLQTNKDNDLKWNKKISKDKLNVGIVWSGSFNGANEPYRSIPLQSLKKIFFLNANFYCLQNEIWDRDKDDFSSLDLIDCGKYKLDEISSIIKNLDLVITSDTSILHLSASLKKETWAMLSLH
;
A
#
# COMPACT_ATOMS: atom_id res chain seq x y z
N ILE A 1 -11.98 -29.31 3.29
CA ILE A 1 -11.77 -28.09 2.48
C ILE A 1 -13.06 -27.27 2.56
N ALA A 2 -12.99 -25.98 2.88
CA ALA A 2 -14.16 -25.13 2.93
C ALA A 2 -14.78 -24.99 1.52
N GLN A 3 -16.10 -25.12 1.41
CA GLN A 3 -16.81 -24.92 0.14
C GLN A 3 -16.91 -23.44 -0.22
N ASN A 4 -17.12 -22.58 0.78
CA ASN A 4 -17.19 -21.14 0.61
C ASN A 4 -16.30 -20.46 1.64
N VAL A 5 -15.58 -19.46 1.22
CA VAL A 5 -14.68 -18.67 2.07
C VAL A 5 -15.12 -17.19 2.05
N THR A 6 -15.27 -16.61 3.22
CA THR A 6 -15.49 -15.16 3.33
C THR A 6 -14.24 -14.53 3.93
N PHE A 7 -13.58 -13.69 3.15
CA PHE A 7 -12.44 -12.90 3.60
C PHE A 7 -12.93 -11.54 4.08
N VAL A 8 -12.81 -11.31 5.39
CA VAL A 8 -13.28 -10.08 6.03
C VAL A 8 -12.16 -9.07 6.06
N VAL A 9 -12.38 -7.93 5.42
CA VAL A 9 -11.40 -6.86 5.27
C VAL A 9 -11.93 -5.51 5.77
N GLN A 10 -11.04 -4.55 5.94
CA GLN A 10 -11.42 -3.17 6.20
C GLN A 10 -12.08 -2.55 4.97
N LYS A 11 -13.03 -1.62 5.19
CA LYS A 11 -13.81 -1.01 4.11
C LYS A 11 -12.95 -0.30 3.05
N ASN A 12 -11.88 0.36 3.49
CA ASN A 12 -10.99 1.15 2.64
C ASN A 12 -10.10 0.32 1.70
N ILE A 13 -9.97 -0.99 1.97
CA ILE A 13 -9.18 -1.90 1.13
C ILE A 13 -10.03 -2.90 0.35
N LYS A 14 -11.34 -2.95 0.59
CA LYS A 14 -12.24 -3.94 -0.04
C LYS A 14 -12.12 -3.93 -1.57
N ASN A 15 -12.07 -2.75 -2.17
CA ASN A 15 -12.02 -2.59 -3.63
C ASN A 15 -10.68 -2.98 -4.27
N LEU A 16 -9.65 -3.24 -3.45
CA LEU A 16 -8.35 -3.70 -3.94
C LEU A 16 -8.32 -5.21 -4.22
N PHE A 17 -9.30 -5.95 -3.70
CA PHE A 17 -9.34 -7.41 -3.89
C PHE A 17 -10.18 -7.79 -5.10
N SER A 18 -9.67 -8.78 -5.86
CA SER A 18 -10.41 -9.39 -6.96
C SER A 18 -11.60 -10.18 -6.44
N ASN A 19 -12.76 -10.01 -7.07
CA ASN A 19 -13.94 -10.84 -6.85
C ASN A 19 -13.99 -12.07 -7.79
N GLU A 20 -12.93 -12.31 -8.56
CA GLU A 20 -12.90 -13.35 -9.58
C GLU A 20 -12.46 -14.72 -9.03
N ILE A 21 -12.13 -14.81 -7.74
CA ILE A 21 -11.70 -16.07 -7.13
C ILE A 21 -12.94 -16.90 -6.81
N PRO A 22 -13.07 -18.09 -7.40
CA PRO A 22 -14.22 -18.96 -7.14
C PRO A 22 -14.38 -19.27 -5.64
N ASN A 23 -15.61 -19.21 -5.15
CA ASN A 23 -15.97 -19.52 -3.77
C ASN A 23 -15.34 -18.60 -2.71
N LEU A 24 -14.75 -17.48 -3.11
CA LEU A 24 -14.24 -16.44 -2.20
C LEU A 24 -15.13 -15.19 -2.29
N SER A 25 -15.69 -14.76 -1.16
CA SER A 25 -16.36 -13.47 -1.04
C SER A 25 -15.52 -12.51 -0.20
N ILE A 26 -15.41 -11.25 -0.66
CA ILE A 26 -14.73 -10.19 0.06
C ILE A 26 -15.76 -9.31 0.75
N GLU A 27 -15.72 -9.27 2.06
CA GLU A 27 -16.74 -8.63 2.88
C GLU A 27 -16.12 -7.70 3.92
N THR A 28 -16.91 -6.77 4.45
CA THR A 28 -16.50 -5.98 5.62
C THR A 28 -17.09 -6.57 6.90
N ILE A 29 -16.57 -6.14 8.06
CA ILE A 29 -17.13 -6.55 9.37
C ILE A 29 -18.62 -6.23 9.43
N LYS A 30 -19.06 -5.09 8.86
CA LYS A 30 -20.48 -4.71 8.85
C LYS A 30 -21.31 -5.68 8.02
N ASP A 31 -20.81 -6.11 6.88
CA ASP A 31 -21.50 -7.05 5.98
C ASP A 31 -21.66 -8.42 6.62
N CYS A 32 -20.79 -8.78 7.56
CA CYS A 32 -20.78 -10.08 8.25
C CYS A 32 -21.56 -10.10 9.59
N LYS A 33 -22.04 -8.95 10.08
CA LYS A 33 -22.61 -8.82 11.44
C LYS A 33 -23.72 -9.84 11.76
N ASN A 34 -24.57 -10.17 10.78
CA ASN A 34 -25.71 -11.08 10.96
C ASN A 34 -25.52 -12.43 10.22
N LYS A 35 -24.32 -12.70 9.70
CA LYS A 35 -24.02 -13.98 9.02
C LYS A 35 -23.55 -15.02 10.03
N LYS A 36 -23.99 -16.25 9.84
CA LYS A 36 -23.50 -17.42 10.57
C LYS A 36 -22.40 -18.08 9.77
N PHE A 37 -21.35 -18.50 10.44
CA PHE A 37 -20.21 -19.19 9.87
C PHE A 37 -19.95 -20.44 10.68
N ASP A 38 -19.63 -21.56 10.02
CA ASP A 38 -19.25 -22.81 10.69
C ASP A 38 -17.93 -22.64 11.44
N PHE A 39 -16.97 -21.92 10.82
CA PHE A 39 -15.64 -21.66 11.38
C PHE A 39 -15.23 -20.22 11.16
N LYS A 40 -14.42 -19.71 12.09
CA LYS A 40 -13.77 -18.38 12.00
C LYS A 40 -12.31 -18.53 12.39
N ILE A 41 -11.44 -17.87 11.64
CA ILE A 41 -10.01 -17.86 11.93
C ILE A 41 -9.42 -16.47 11.64
N ALA A 42 -8.52 -16.01 12.50
CA ALA A 42 -7.76 -14.81 12.21
C ALA A 42 -6.75 -15.06 11.09
N LEU A 43 -6.60 -14.10 10.15
CA LEU A 43 -5.72 -14.24 8.98
C LEU A 43 -4.29 -14.65 9.39
N GLY A 44 -3.71 -13.99 10.40
CA GLY A 44 -2.37 -14.33 10.88
C GLY A 44 -2.24 -15.74 11.45
N SER A 45 -3.36 -16.38 11.87
CA SER A 45 -3.36 -17.74 12.37
C SER A 45 -3.40 -18.78 11.25
N LEU A 46 -3.78 -18.42 10.03
CA LEU A 46 -3.83 -19.35 8.88
C LEU A 46 -2.45 -19.95 8.60
N ILE A 47 -1.38 -19.20 8.78
CA ILE A 47 -0.03 -19.66 8.50
C ILE A 47 0.33 -20.92 9.30
N LYS A 48 -0.25 -21.12 10.51
CA LYS A 48 -0.03 -22.31 11.33
C LYS A 48 -0.53 -23.58 10.65
N PHE A 49 -1.54 -23.47 9.80
CA PHE A 49 -2.15 -24.62 9.10
C PHE A 49 -1.52 -24.86 7.73
N PHE A 50 -1.00 -23.82 7.08
CA PHE A 50 -0.51 -23.90 5.70
C PHE A 50 1.01 -23.73 5.59
N PHE A 51 1.74 -23.71 6.71
CA PHE A 51 3.19 -23.46 6.75
C PHE A 51 4.01 -24.45 5.90
N LYS A 52 3.52 -25.70 5.74
CA LYS A 52 4.19 -26.77 4.99
C LYS A 52 3.79 -26.83 3.51
N GLU A 53 2.78 -26.09 3.11
CA GLU A 53 2.33 -26.09 1.74
C GLU A 53 3.12 -25.04 0.94
N ASN A 54 3.52 -25.41 -0.27
CA ASN A 54 4.04 -24.46 -1.25
C ASN A 54 2.88 -23.56 -1.67
N LEU A 55 2.69 -22.46 -0.95
CA LEU A 55 1.73 -21.44 -1.33
C LEU A 55 2.16 -20.90 -2.70
N ASN A 56 1.27 -21.05 -3.68
CA ASN A 56 1.52 -20.56 -5.02
C ASN A 56 1.74 -19.03 -4.96
N LYS A 57 2.97 -18.60 -5.18
CA LYS A 57 3.44 -17.23 -4.94
C LYS A 57 3.05 -16.23 -6.04
N ASN A 58 2.34 -16.68 -7.07
CA ASN A 58 2.23 -15.92 -8.31
C ASN A 58 0.85 -15.31 -8.59
N GLU A 59 -0.15 -15.59 -7.77
CA GLU A 59 -1.46 -15.01 -7.99
C GLU A 59 -1.54 -13.60 -7.42
N ASN A 60 -1.84 -12.64 -8.28
CA ASN A 60 -2.06 -11.26 -7.87
C ASN A 60 -3.51 -11.12 -7.38
N LEU A 61 -3.71 -11.14 -6.07
CA LEU A 61 -5.02 -10.98 -5.44
C LEU A 61 -5.51 -9.53 -5.42
N LEU A 62 -4.61 -8.58 -5.67
CA LEU A 62 -4.94 -7.16 -5.67
C LEU A 62 -5.19 -6.66 -7.09
N GLN A 63 -6.22 -5.87 -7.22
CA GLN A 63 -6.60 -5.21 -8.47
C GLN A 63 -6.63 -3.70 -8.27
N THR A 64 -6.25 -2.99 -9.32
CA THR A 64 -6.39 -1.55 -9.41
C THR A 64 -7.65 -1.19 -10.20
N ASN A 65 -8.19 -0.02 -9.98
CA ASN A 65 -9.33 0.48 -10.75
C ASN A 65 -8.85 0.91 -12.15
N LYS A 66 -9.42 0.33 -13.20
CA LYS A 66 -9.00 0.57 -14.61
C LYS A 66 -9.13 2.04 -15.03
N ASP A 67 -10.17 2.72 -14.59
CA ASP A 67 -10.38 4.13 -14.94
C ASP A 67 -9.34 5.03 -14.25
N ASN A 68 -9.03 4.74 -12.98
CA ASN A 68 -7.95 5.41 -12.27
C ASN A 68 -6.58 5.10 -12.90
N ASP A 69 -6.34 3.87 -13.33
CA ASP A 69 -5.10 3.50 -14.01
C ASP A 69 -4.90 4.33 -15.29
N LEU A 70 -5.93 4.43 -16.12
CA LEU A 70 -5.91 5.23 -17.35
C LEU A 70 -5.73 6.73 -17.06
N LYS A 71 -6.43 7.24 -16.04
CA LYS A 71 -6.31 8.62 -15.58
C LYS A 71 -4.86 8.95 -15.18
N TRP A 72 -4.24 8.11 -14.35
CA TRP A 72 -2.89 8.33 -13.87
C TRP A 72 -1.83 8.03 -14.91
N ASN A 73 -2.05 7.08 -15.81
CA ASN A 73 -1.17 6.85 -16.96
C ASN A 73 -1.02 8.07 -17.85
N LYS A 74 -2.11 8.84 -18.04
CA LYS A 74 -2.08 10.11 -18.80
C LYS A 74 -1.46 11.27 -18.01
N LYS A 75 -1.58 11.25 -16.67
CA LYS A 75 -1.16 12.35 -15.80
C LYS A 75 0.31 12.28 -15.42
N ILE A 76 0.84 11.07 -15.26
CA ILE A 76 2.24 10.84 -14.90
C ILE A 76 3.11 11.03 -16.14
N SER A 77 4.04 11.98 -16.07
CA SER A 77 4.98 12.27 -17.16
C SER A 77 5.86 11.04 -17.45
N LYS A 78 6.22 10.86 -18.72
CA LYS A 78 7.13 9.79 -19.16
C LYS A 78 8.56 10.29 -19.41
N ASP A 79 8.82 11.56 -19.15
CA ASP A 79 10.11 12.19 -19.49
C ASP A 79 11.19 11.92 -18.45
N LYS A 80 10.80 11.55 -17.23
CA LYS A 80 11.68 11.31 -16.10
C LYS A 80 11.22 10.07 -15.32
N LEU A 81 12.13 9.55 -14.50
CA LEU A 81 11.80 8.53 -13.52
C LEU A 81 10.75 9.06 -12.53
N ASN A 82 9.70 8.28 -12.29
CA ASN A 82 8.61 8.64 -11.38
C ASN A 82 8.71 7.78 -10.12
N VAL A 83 9.02 8.41 -9.00
CA VAL A 83 9.32 7.75 -7.73
C VAL A 83 8.28 8.10 -6.70
N GLY A 84 7.59 7.08 -6.17
CA GLY A 84 6.73 7.22 -5.00
C GLY A 84 7.56 7.20 -3.72
N ILE A 85 7.24 8.06 -2.76
CA ILE A 85 8.00 8.15 -1.51
C ILE A 85 7.09 8.17 -0.28
N VAL A 86 7.48 7.38 0.74
CA VAL A 86 6.91 7.38 2.09
C VAL A 86 8.05 7.26 3.10
N TRP A 87 8.19 8.23 3.99
CA TRP A 87 9.32 8.28 4.93
C TRP A 87 8.90 8.07 6.39
N SER A 88 7.61 8.07 6.69
CA SER A 88 7.09 7.83 8.04
C SER A 88 5.76 7.09 8.02
N GLY A 89 5.41 6.46 9.12
CA GLY A 89 4.12 5.82 9.32
C GLY A 89 3.10 6.76 9.96
N SER A 90 1.96 6.19 10.41
CA SER A 90 0.88 6.92 11.08
C SER A 90 1.31 7.40 12.47
N PHE A 91 0.84 8.59 12.88
CA PHE A 91 1.12 9.21 14.19
C PHE A 91 0.82 8.30 15.39
N ASN A 92 -0.13 7.38 15.24
CA ASN A 92 -0.58 6.49 16.30
C ASN A 92 0.11 5.10 16.27
N GLY A 93 1.14 4.91 15.46
CA GLY A 93 1.86 3.65 15.37
C GLY A 93 2.71 3.37 16.60
N ALA A 94 2.55 2.21 17.27
CA ALA A 94 3.28 1.87 18.49
C ALA A 94 4.82 1.89 18.33
N ASN A 95 5.32 1.62 17.12
CA ASN A 95 6.75 1.57 16.79
C ASN A 95 7.20 2.75 15.91
N GLU A 96 6.41 3.80 15.86
CA GLU A 96 6.61 4.89 14.90
C GLU A 96 7.96 5.62 15.04
N PRO A 97 8.48 5.91 16.25
CA PRO A 97 9.77 6.56 16.40
C PRO A 97 10.94 5.83 15.76
N TYR A 98 10.83 4.50 15.63
CA TYR A 98 11.91 3.63 15.13
C TYR A 98 11.89 3.37 13.63
N ARG A 99 10.76 3.60 12.96
CA ARG A 99 10.62 3.36 11.52
C ARG A 99 10.39 4.62 10.69
N SER A 100 10.27 5.78 11.34
CA SER A 100 10.14 7.08 10.69
C SER A 100 11.50 7.71 10.47
N ILE A 101 11.72 8.15 9.24
CA ILE A 101 12.93 8.87 8.83
C ILE A 101 12.55 10.36 8.71
N PRO A 102 13.29 11.30 9.33
CA PRO A 102 13.04 12.72 9.09
C PRO A 102 13.21 13.05 7.61
N LEU A 103 12.27 13.82 7.03
CA LEU A 103 12.31 14.19 5.60
C LEU A 103 13.62 14.92 5.24
N GLN A 104 14.16 15.70 6.17
CA GLN A 104 15.44 16.36 6.02
C GLN A 104 16.59 15.40 5.67
N SER A 105 16.58 14.18 6.21
CA SER A 105 17.60 13.16 5.92
C SER A 105 17.54 12.66 4.48
N LEU A 106 16.40 12.80 3.83
CA LEU A 106 16.15 12.37 2.45
C LEU A 106 16.31 13.51 1.43
N LYS A 107 16.55 14.75 1.86
CA LYS A 107 16.61 15.92 0.95
C LYS A 107 17.47 15.73 -0.29
N LYS A 108 18.59 15.03 -0.16
CA LYS A 108 19.54 14.83 -1.27
C LYS A 108 18.94 14.06 -2.45
N ILE A 109 18.00 13.14 -2.21
CA ILE A 109 17.41 12.36 -3.30
C ILE A 109 16.50 13.22 -4.19
N PHE A 110 15.88 14.26 -3.64
CA PHE A 110 14.95 15.13 -4.39
C PHE A 110 15.66 16.09 -5.37
N PHE A 111 16.99 16.17 -5.34
CA PHE A 111 17.78 16.87 -6.36
C PHE A 111 18.13 16.00 -7.57
N LEU A 112 17.77 14.73 -7.54
CA LEU A 112 17.94 13.84 -8.69
C LEU A 112 16.95 14.21 -9.80
N ASN A 113 17.30 13.91 -11.04
CA ASN A 113 16.43 14.16 -12.19
C ASN A 113 15.28 13.14 -12.27
N ALA A 114 14.35 13.25 -11.33
CA ALA A 114 13.17 12.38 -11.21
C ALA A 114 11.96 13.20 -10.74
N ASN A 115 10.76 12.70 -10.94
CA ASN A 115 9.54 13.23 -10.36
C ASN A 115 9.23 12.46 -9.08
N PHE A 116 9.00 13.15 -7.98
CA PHE A 116 8.71 12.52 -6.70
C PHE A 116 7.25 12.71 -6.30
N TYR A 117 6.57 11.60 -5.98
CA TYR A 117 5.18 11.53 -5.59
C TYR A 117 5.10 11.16 -4.11
N CYS A 118 4.66 12.09 -3.27
CA CYS A 118 4.40 11.80 -1.86
C CYS A 118 3.15 10.92 -1.75
N LEU A 119 3.32 9.68 -1.30
CA LEU A 119 2.21 8.73 -1.07
C LEU A 119 1.77 8.69 0.39
N GLN A 120 2.37 9.52 1.24
CA GLN A 120 2.12 9.59 2.67
C GLN A 120 0.92 10.48 2.95
N ASN A 121 -0.05 9.97 3.72
CA ASN A 121 -1.28 10.70 4.04
C ASN A 121 -1.17 11.63 5.25
N GLU A 122 -0.20 11.41 6.11
CA GLU A 122 0.05 12.21 7.31
C GLU A 122 1.47 12.76 7.29
N ILE A 123 1.63 14.08 7.36
CA ILE A 123 2.93 14.73 7.40
C ILE A 123 3.18 15.20 8.84
N TRP A 124 4.24 14.72 9.46
CA TRP A 124 4.65 15.11 10.80
C TRP A 124 4.99 16.59 10.87
N ASP A 125 4.69 17.23 11.99
CA ASP A 125 4.96 18.67 12.17
C ASP A 125 6.43 19.02 11.89
N ARG A 126 7.36 18.17 12.29
CA ARG A 126 8.79 18.32 12.04
C ARG A 126 9.18 18.32 10.56
N ASP A 127 8.34 17.76 9.69
CA ASP A 127 8.64 17.58 8.27
C ASP A 127 7.86 18.58 7.38
N LYS A 128 6.93 19.38 7.95
CA LYS A 128 6.05 20.27 7.17
C LYS A 128 6.80 21.36 6.40
N ASP A 129 7.77 21.99 7.02
CA ASP A 129 8.55 23.05 6.38
C ASP A 129 9.39 22.48 5.22
N ASP A 130 10.03 21.35 5.46
CA ASP A 130 10.80 20.65 4.44
C ASP A 130 9.90 20.18 3.31
N PHE A 131 8.74 19.58 3.62
CA PHE A 131 7.75 19.14 2.63
C PHE A 131 7.28 20.31 1.74
N SER A 132 6.99 21.45 2.32
CA SER A 132 6.54 22.65 1.60
C SER A 132 7.62 23.27 0.71
N SER A 133 8.90 23.05 1.04
CA SER A 133 10.06 23.59 0.30
C SER A 133 10.53 22.70 -0.85
N LEU A 134 10.07 21.45 -0.92
CA LEU A 134 10.46 20.48 -1.93
C LEU A 134 9.42 20.40 -3.07
N ASP A 135 9.90 20.11 -4.28
CA ASP A 135 9.03 19.87 -5.45
C ASP A 135 8.48 18.43 -5.41
N LEU A 136 7.54 18.22 -4.47
CA LEU A 136 6.88 16.95 -4.26
C LEU A 136 5.43 16.99 -4.74
N ILE A 137 5.05 16.04 -5.57
CA ILE A 137 3.66 15.90 -6.01
C ILE A 137 2.86 15.21 -4.90
N ASP A 138 2.02 15.98 -4.18
CA ASP A 138 1.22 15.47 -3.08
C ASP A 138 0.09 14.57 -3.55
N CYS A 139 0.22 13.27 -3.25
CA CYS A 139 -0.77 12.25 -3.49
C CYS A 139 -1.42 11.70 -2.20
N GLY A 140 -0.96 12.12 -1.03
CA GLY A 140 -1.45 11.62 0.27
C GLY A 140 -2.92 11.84 0.54
N LYS A 141 -3.55 12.80 -0.14
CA LYS A 141 -4.99 13.09 -0.07
C LYS A 141 -5.89 12.05 -0.75
N TYR A 142 -5.33 11.19 -1.60
CA TYR A 142 -6.12 10.20 -2.32
C TYR A 142 -6.39 8.96 -1.47
N LYS A 143 -7.52 8.29 -1.75
CA LYS A 143 -7.86 7.02 -1.11
C LYS A 143 -6.93 5.90 -1.58
N LEU A 144 -6.87 4.82 -0.83
CA LEU A 144 -5.94 3.73 -1.07
C LEU A 144 -6.16 3.02 -2.43
N ASP A 145 -7.39 2.96 -2.91
CA ASP A 145 -7.72 2.45 -4.24
C ASP A 145 -7.14 3.34 -5.36
N GLU A 146 -7.15 4.66 -5.20
CA GLU A 146 -6.51 5.58 -6.14
C GLU A 146 -4.98 5.57 -5.99
N ILE A 147 -4.46 5.50 -4.75
CA ILE A 147 -3.02 5.31 -4.48
C ILE A 147 -2.49 4.05 -5.17
N SER A 148 -3.26 2.95 -5.18
CA SER A 148 -2.85 1.72 -5.88
C SER A 148 -2.66 1.93 -7.38
N SER A 149 -3.53 2.73 -8.00
CA SER A 149 -3.42 3.10 -9.42
C SER A 149 -2.26 4.06 -9.69
N ILE A 150 -1.97 4.97 -8.76
CA ILE A 150 -0.76 5.80 -8.82
C ILE A 150 0.48 4.90 -8.78
N ILE A 151 0.60 4.05 -7.77
CA ILE A 151 1.72 3.12 -7.59
C ILE A 151 1.95 2.28 -8.86
N LYS A 152 0.89 1.77 -9.46
CA LYS A 152 0.97 0.98 -10.70
C LYS A 152 1.64 1.75 -11.84
N ASN A 153 1.43 3.05 -11.91
CA ASN A 153 1.94 3.93 -12.97
C ASN A 153 3.30 4.58 -12.65
N LEU A 154 3.81 4.44 -11.43
CA LEU A 154 5.17 4.85 -11.07
C LEU A 154 6.22 3.85 -11.58
N ASP A 155 7.48 4.23 -11.55
CA ASP A 155 8.61 3.37 -11.88
C ASP A 155 9.16 2.67 -10.64
N LEU A 156 9.24 3.37 -9.52
CA LEU A 156 9.79 2.91 -8.26
C LEU A 156 8.98 3.43 -7.09
N VAL A 157 8.91 2.66 -6.00
CA VAL A 157 8.44 3.14 -4.69
C VAL A 157 9.55 2.97 -3.66
N ILE A 158 9.88 4.04 -2.95
CA ILE A 158 10.81 4.03 -1.80
C ILE A 158 9.98 4.30 -0.55
N THR A 159 9.96 3.40 0.40
CA THR A 159 9.06 3.51 1.55
C THR A 159 9.66 2.92 2.81
N SER A 160 9.39 3.56 3.96
CA SER A 160 9.56 2.91 5.26
C SER A 160 8.57 1.76 5.43
N ASP A 161 8.72 0.95 6.49
CA ASP A 161 7.84 -0.18 6.79
C ASP A 161 6.40 0.29 7.11
N THR A 162 5.59 0.43 6.08
CA THR A 162 4.21 0.93 6.11
C THR A 162 3.29 0.10 5.23
N SER A 163 2.00 0.40 5.27
CA SER A 163 1.00 -0.23 4.37
C SER A 163 1.33 -0.03 2.89
N ILE A 164 2.03 1.05 2.53
CA ILE A 164 2.45 1.31 1.14
C ILE A 164 3.52 0.31 0.69
N LEU A 165 4.43 -0.12 1.57
CA LEU A 165 5.39 -1.19 1.27
C LEU A 165 4.67 -2.45 0.81
N HIS A 166 3.71 -2.91 1.62
CA HIS A 166 2.95 -4.12 1.32
C HIS A 166 2.08 -3.99 0.07
N LEU A 167 1.44 -2.83 -0.10
CA LEU A 167 0.62 -2.55 -1.29
C LEU A 167 1.46 -2.56 -2.55
N SER A 168 2.59 -1.85 -2.57
CA SER A 168 3.48 -1.76 -3.73
C SER A 168 4.05 -3.12 -4.12
N ALA A 169 4.53 -3.89 -3.15
CA ALA A 169 5.05 -5.23 -3.37
C ALA A 169 3.95 -6.19 -3.90
N SER A 170 2.73 -6.11 -3.34
CA SER A 170 1.58 -6.91 -3.79
C SER A 170 1.13 -6.54 -5.22
N LEU A 171 1.35 -5.31 -5.65
CA LEU A 171 1.12 -4.86 -7.03
C LEU A 171 2.30 -5.17 -7.96
N LYS A 172 3.32 -5.90 -7.47
CA LYS A 172 4.57 -6.24 -8.19
C LYS A 172 5.33 -5.01 -8.69
N LYS A 173 5.20 -3.88 -7.98
CA LYS A 173 5.96 -2.68 -8.25
C LYS A 173 7.38 -2.82 -7.68
N GLU A 174 8.39 -2.37 -8.42
CA GLU A 174 9.75 -2.19 -7.88
C GLU A 174 9.66 -1.36 -6.61
N THR A 175 10.13 -1.92 -5.50
CA THR A 175 9.94 -1.30 -4.18
C THR A 175 11.20 -1.45 -3.32
N TRP A 176 11.71 -0.33 -2.85
CA TRP A 176 12.84 -0.27 -1.92
C TRP A 176 12.33 0.02 -0.51
N ALA A 177 12.58 -0.90 0.40
CA ALA A 177 12.18 -0.77 1.79
C ALA A 177 13.30 -0.13 2.62
N MET A 178 12.98 0.98 3.28
CA MET A 178 13.85 1.60 4.29
C MET A 178 13.51 0.97 5.64
N LEU A 179 14.33 0.04 6.09
CA LEU A 179 14.11 -0.71 7.33
C LEU A 179 14.96 -0.14 8.47
N SER A 180 14.43 -0.20 9.69
CA SER A 180 15.20 0.06 10.91
C SER A 180 16.21 -1.06 11.16
N LEU A 181 17.37 -0.70 11.66
CA LEU A 181 18.44 -1.64 12.04
C LEU A 181 18.33 -2.12 13.52
N HIS A 182 17.16 -2.00 14.13
CA HIS A 182 16.93 -2.41 15.53
C HIS A 182 16.43 -3.84 15.65
#